data_bf531ef5b67ed51a18c530d03917ae07
#
_entry.id   bf531ef5b67ed51a18c530d03917ae07
#
_cell.length_a   1.000
_cell.length_b   1.000
_cell.length_c   1.000
_cell.angle_alpha   90.00
_cell.angle_beta   90.00
_cell.angle_gamma   90.00
#
_symmetry.space_group_name_H-M   'P 1'
#
loop_
_entity.id
_entity.type
_entity.pdbx_description
1 polymer ?
#
loop_
_entity_poly.entity_id
_entity_poly.type
_entity_poly.pdbx_seq_one_letter_code
_entity_poly.pdbx_strand_id
1 'polypeptide(L)'
;MKYENLTRFNDEEFKRLVGVPRPLFLKMVSVLQHAELAKKKSGRPHSLCLEDQLLLTLNYLRCYRTQIELSADYNLAESNVNRTIQKVENALIQSRIFALPKRNQKFNEGDYVIVDVTESQIERPKKTKKFYSGKKKKHTLKTQVIFNPQLKQIVSIQIEDGRKHDLNIARKHLKEMIIYPYIIADLAYKGFHQIKSKLLILIKKPNNLSLPQIAKQINQEISRRRITIEHINGKLKHFRILTERHRNRRKRFGLRMNLIAGMVNWMLLN
;
A
#
# COMPACT_ATOMS: atom_id res chain seq x y z
N MET A 1 -3.55 19.71 -15.31
CA MET A 1 -2.25 20.16 -14.70
C MET A 1 -1.13 19.50 -15.51
N LYS A 2 -0.31 20.28 -16.21
CA LYS A 2 0.84 19.79 -17.01
C LYS A 2 2.14 19.92 -16.24
N TYR A 3 3.13 19.09 -16.57
CA TYR A 3 4.42 19.04 -15.88
C TYR A 3 5.19 20.38 -15.98
N GLU A 4 5.14 21.04 -17.15
CA GLU A 4 5.74 22.35 -17.36
C GLU A 4 5.33 23.38 -16.32
N ASN A 5 4.08 23.33 -15.84
CA ASN A 5 3.54 24.23 -14.83
C ASN A 5 4.03 23.91 -13.39
N LEU A 6 4.70 22.76 -13.20
CA LEU A 6 5.19 22.33 -11.88
C LEU A 6 6.63 22.77 -11.61
N THR A 7 7.34 23.32 -12.61
CA THR A 7 8.73 23.79 -12.46
C THR A 7 8.86 24.97 -11.48
N ARG A 8 7.81 25.79 -11.35
CA ARG A 8 7.75 26.93 -10.44
C ARG A 8 7.59 26.59 -8.96
N PHE A 9 7.21 25.34 -8.65
CA PHE A 9 6.97 24.89 -7.27
C PHE A 9 8.26 24.33 -6.66
N ASN A 10 8.47 24.62 -5.37
CA ASN A 10 9.54 23.99 -4.60
C ASN A 10 9.25 22.51 -4.35
N ASP A 11 10.20 21.75 -3.78
CA ASP A 11 10.09 20.31 -3.63
C ASP A 11 9.00 19.88 -2.64
N GLU A 12 8.73 20.68 -1.61
CA GLU A 12 7.61 20.42 -0.67
C GLU A 12 6.25 20.62 -1.34
N GLU A 13 6.10 21.72 -2.05
CA GLU A 13 4.89 22.02 -2.83
C GLU A 13 4.66 20.97 -3.92
N PHE A 14 5.72 20.60 -4.64
CA PHE A 14 5.65 19.54 -5.63
C PHE A 14 5.15 18.23 -5.01
N LYS A 15 5.73 17.82 -3.89
CA LYS A 15 5.29 16.60 -3.16
C LYS A 15 3.84 16.69 -2.70
N ARG A 16 3.40 17.85 -2.24
CA ARG A 16 1.99 18.09 -1.85
C ARG A 16 1.04 17.97 -3.02
N LEU A 17 1.42 18.45 -4.21
CA LEU A 17 0.61 18.39 -5.42
C LEU A 17 0.60 17.01 -6.05
N VAL A 18 1.76 16.38 -6.21
CA VAL A 18 1.94 15.14 -6.96
C VAL A 18 1.76 13.90 -6.09
N GLY A 19 2.06 14.01 -4.78
CA GLY A 19 1.97 12.91 -3.81
C GLY A 19 3.25 12.10 -3.65
N VAL A 20 4.28 12.40 -4.46
CA VAL A 20 5.63 11.81 -4.37
C VAL A 20 6.70 12.90 -4.47
N PRO A 21 7.87 12.76 -3.84
CA PRO A 21 8.95 13.72 -3.97
C PRO A 21 9.51 13.76 -5.40
N ARG A 22 10.08 14.89 -5.80
CA ARG A 22 10.62 15.12 -7.15
C ARG A 22 11.66 14.06 -7.58
N PRO A 23 12.61 13.62 -6.73
CA PRO A 23 13.55 12.57 -7.11
C PRO A 23 12.87 11.24 -7.45
N LEU A 24 11.82 10.87 -6.71
CA LEU A 24 11.03 9.66 -7.01
C LEU A 24 10.27 9.82 -8.34
N PHE A 25 9.67 11.00 -8.58
CA PHE A 25 8.99 11.30 -9.84
C PHE A 25 9.94 11.16 -11.04
N LEU A 26 11.12 11.76 -10.97
CA LEU A 26 12.14 11.67 -12.03
C LEU A 26 12.60 10.22 -12.24
N LYS A 27 12.78 9.46 -11.18
CA LYS A 27 13.07 8.03 -11.27
C LYS A 27 11.97 7.25 -12.00
N MET A 28 10.70 7.57 -11.74
CA MET A 28 9.56 6.97 -12.46
C MET A 28 9.56 7.36 -13.93
N VAL A 29 9.86 8.63 -14.26
CA VAL A 29 9.98 9.07 -15.66
C VAL A 29 11.08 8.29 -16.38
N SER A 30 12.25 8.09 -15.76
CA SER A 30 13.32 7.29 -16.36
C SER A 30 12.90 5.85 -16.65
N VAL A 31 12.07 5.23 -15.77
CA VAL A 31 11.49 3.89 -16.03
C VAL A 31 10.60 3.93 -17.28
N LEU A 32 9.77 4.95 -17.41
CA LEU A 32 8.90 5.07 -18.60
C LEU A 32 9.70 5.28 -19.88
N GLN A 33 10.78 6.08 -19.84
CA GLN A 33 11.70 6.27 -20.96
C GLN A 33 12.31 4.93 -21.41
N HIS A 34 12.85 4.15 -20.48
CA HIS A 34 13.38 2.82 -20.78
C HIS A 34 12.31 1.87 -21.37
N ALA A 35 11.09 1.92 -20.85
CA ALA A 35 9.98 1.11 -21.37
C ALA A 35 9.57 1.54 -22.79
N GLU A 36 9.67 2.83 -23.13
CA GLU A 36 9.43 3.33 -24.50
C GLU A 36 10.53 2.87 -25.46
N LEU A 37 11.79 2.99 -25.06
CA LEU A 37 12.95 2.56 -25.88
C LEU A 37 12.95 1.04 -26.14
N ALA A 38 12.46 0.25 -25.19
CA ALA A 38 12.37 -1.21 -25.32
C ALA A 38 11.25 -1.71 -26.26
N LYS A 39 10.43 -0.81 -26.81
CA LYS A 39 9.35 -1.20 -27.74
C LYS A 39 9.91 -1.70 -29.06
N LYS A 40 9.47 -2.88 -29.51
CA LYS A 40 9.85 -3.48 -30.80
C LYS A 40 9.25 -2.76 -32.03
N LYS A 41 8.14 -2.06 -31.87
CA LYS A 41 7.44 -1.34 -32.94
C LYS A 41 7.11 0.07 -32.47
N SER A 42 7.43 1.07 -33.29
CA SER A 42 6.95 2.44 -33.12
C SER A 42 5.44 2.44 -33.44
N GLY A 43 4.62 2.88 -32.51
CA GLY A 43 3.21 3.15 -32.75
C GLY A 43 2.97 4.63 -33.04
N ARG A 44 1.68 5.02 -33.15
CA ARG A 44 1.32 6.43 -33.22
C ARG A 44 1.93 7.18 -32.02
N PRO A 45 2.56 8.35 -32.25
CA PRO A 45 3.07 9.18 -31.16
C PRO A 45 2.03 9.47 -30.10
N HIS A 46 2.44 9.49 -28.84
CA HIS A 46 1.53 9.81 -27.75
C HIS A 46 1.21 11.31 -27.74
N SER A 47 -0.03 11.64 -27.45
CA SER A 47 -0.49 13.04 -27.29
C SER A 47 0.04 13.72 -26.03
N LEU A 48 0.51 12.96 -25.05
CA LEU A 48 1.13 13.44 -23.80
C LEU A 48 2.59 13.01 -23.74
N CYS A 49 3.47 13.89 -23.25
CA CYS A 49 4.83 13.53 -22.86
C CYS A 49 4.81 12.52 -21.70
N LEU A 50 5.92 11.86 -21.40
CA LEU A 50 5.99 10.84 -20.36
C LEU A 50 5.73 11.40 -18.97
N GLU A 51 6.18 12.61 -18.71
CA GLU A 51 5.95 13.35 -17.47
C GLU A 51 4.46 13.58 -17.24
N ASP A 52 3.72 14.00 -18.26
CA ASP A 52 2.28 14.22 -18.18
C ASP A 52 1.50 12.91 -18.05
N GLN A 53 1.93 11.84 -18.72
CA GLN A 53 1.36 10.50 -18.55
C GLN A 53 1.52 10.02 -17.10
N LEU A 54 2.69 10.26 -16.50
CA LEU A 54 2.96 9.94 -15.09
C LEU A 54 2.12 10.80 -14.15
N LEU A 55 2.05 12.11 -14.38
CA LEU A 55 1.23 13.03 -13.58
C LEU A 55 -0.25 12.66 -13.59
N LEU A 56 -0.80 12.36 -14.77
CA LEU A 56 -2.17 11.87 -14.92
C LEU A 56 -2.40 10.62 -14.06
N THR A 57 -1.45 9.68 -14.11
CA THR A 57 -1.54 8.43 -13.35
C THR A 57 -1.43 8.66 -11.84
N LEU A 58 -0.50 9.53 -11.40
CA LEU A 58 -0.36 9.89 -9.99
C LEU A 58 -1.59 10.66 -9.48
N ASN A 59 -2.18 11.54 -10.26
CA ASN A 59 -3.45 12.19 -9.96
C ASN A 59 -4.58 11.17 -9.75
N TYR A 60 -4.63 10.16 -10.61
CA TYR A 60 -5.60 9.08 -10.45
C TYR A 60 -5.36 8.28 -9.16
N LEU A 61 -4.13 7.93 -8.83
CA LEU A 61 -3.82 7.17 -7.61
C LEU A 61 -3.95 8.00 -6.35
N ARG A 62 -3.43 9.25 -6.37
CA ARG A 62 -3.30 10.14 -5.21
C ARG A 62 -4.60 10.85 -4.87
N CYS A 63 -5.25 11.49 -5.83
CA CYS A 63 -6.47 12.26 -5.63
C CYS A 63 -7.72 11.46 -5.93
N TYR A 64 -7.57 10.33 -6.58
CA TYR A 64 -8.62 9.41 -7.02
C TYR A 64 -9.74 10.10 -7.81
N ARG A 65 -9.33 11.01 -8.72
CA ARG A 65 -10.24 11.69 -9.65
C ARG A 65 -10.88 10.69 -10.61
N THR A 66 -12.04 11.02 -11.15
CA THR A 66 -12.68 10.20 -12.18
C THR A 66 -11.92 10.28 -13.50
N GLN A 67 -12.06 9.27 -14.34
CA GLN A 67 -11.39 9.29 -15.65
C GLN A 67 -11.95 10.39 -16.55
N ILE A 68 -13.22 10.76 -16.40
CA ILE A 68 -13.83 11.87 -17.14
C ILE A 68 -13.24 13.23 -16.72
N GLU A 69 -13.03 13.48 -15.43
CA GLU A 69 -12.36 14.69 -14.96
C GLU A 69 -10.92 14.78 -15.49
N LEU A 70 -10.20 13.65 -15.48
CA LEU A 70 -8.85 13.60 -16.06
C LEU A 70 -8.87 13.78 -17.57
N SER A 71 -9.92 13.31 -18.27
CA SER A 71 -10.06 13.50 -19.70
C SER A 71 -10.20 14.98 -20.07
N ALA A 72 -10.96 15.73 -19.27
CA ALA A 72 -11.11 17.17 -19.42
C ALA A 72 -9.78 17.92 -19.14
N ASP A 73 -9.11 17.57 -18.02
CA ASP A 73 -7.85 18.24 -17.64
C ASP A 73 -6.70 18.05 -18.64
N TYR A 74 -6.62 16.88 -19.27
CA TYR A 74 -5.54 16.52 -20.17
C TYR A 74 -5.92 16.56 -21.64
N ASN A 75 -7.14 16.97 -21.96
CA ASN A 75 -7.72 16.99 -23.32
C ASN A 75 -7.55 15.66 -24.04
N LEU A 76 -8.00 14.58 -23.39
CA LEU A 76 -7.97 13.20 -23.88
C LEU A 76 -9.36 12.58 -23.87
N ALA A 77 -9.62 11.61 -24.73
CA ALA A 77 -10.79 10.73 -24.56
C ALA A 77 -10.61 9.88 -23.28
N GLU A 78 -11.70 9.60 -22.56
CA GLU A 78 -11.70 8.81 -21.32
C GLU A 78 -11.04 7.43 -21.51
N SER A 79 -11.26 6.81 -22.68
CA SER A 79 -10.62 5.53 -23.04
C SER A 79 -9.08 5.65 -23.10
N ASN A 80 -8.56 6.78 -23.58
CA ASN A 80 -7.13 7.05 -23.64
C ASN A 80 -6.55 7.33 -22.24
N VAL A 81 -7.29 8.01 -21.36
CA VAL A 81 -6.94 8.15 -19.95
C VAL A 81 -6.76 6.77 -19.30
N ASN A 82 -7.72 5.87 -19.48
CA ASN A 82 -7.64 4.51 -18.95
C ASN A 82 -6.42 3.74 -19.49
N ARG A 83 -6.17 3.81 -20.81
CA ARG A 83 -4.99 3.17 -21.43
C ARG A 83 -3.68 3.74 -20.90
N THR A 84 -3.60 5.06 -20.73
CA THR A 84 -2.42 5.75 -20.17
C THR A 84 -2.13 5.30 -18.75
N ILE A 85 -3.15 5.27 -17.87
CA ILE A 85 -3.01 4.79 -16.50
C ILE A 85 -2.49 3.34 -16.49
N GLN A 86 -3.10 2.45 -17.26
CA GLN A 86 -2.69 1.05 -17.31
C GLN A 86 -1.28 0.86 -17.88
N LYS A 87 -0.91 1.62 -18.90
CA LYS A 87 0.44 1.62 -19.49
C LYS A 87 1.49 2.00 -18.44
N VAL A 88 1.29 3.13 -17.76
CA VAL A 88 2.21 3.63 -16.74
C VAL A 88 2.30 2.64 -15.56
N GLU A 89 1.17 2.18 -15.02
CA GLU A 89 1.15 1.17 -13.96
C GLU A 89 1.93 -0.09 -14.36
N ASN A 90 1.73 -0.59 -15.59
CA ASN A 90 2.41 -1.80 -16.07
C ASN A 90 3.93 -1.58 -16.20
N ALA A 91 4.37 -0.46 -16.77
CA ALA A 91 5.79 -0.14 -16.91
C ALA A 91 6.48 -0.05 -15.54
N LEU A 92 5.86 0.64 -14.57
CA LEU A 92 6.41 0.77 -13.22
C LEU A 92 6.51 -0.59 -12.49
N ILE A 93 5.52 -1.47 -12.63
CA ILE A 93 5.54 -2.82 -12.04
C ILE A 93 6.58 -3.70 -12.72
N GLN A 94 6.64 -3.68 -14.06
CA GLN A 94 7.59 -4.51 -14.82
C GLN A 94 9.05 -4.14 -14.57
N SER A 95 9.33 -2.87 -14.27
CA SER A 95 10.68 -2.41 -13.92
C SER A 95 11.24 -3.06 -12.66
N ARG A 96 10.39 -3.62 -11.79
CA ARG A 96 10.70 -4.18 -10.46
C ARG A 96 11.39 -3.22 -9.48
N ILE A 97 11.61 -1.95 -9.86
CA ILE A 97 12.22 -0.92 -8.98
C ILE A 97 11.33 -0.65 -7.76
N PHE A 98 10.01 -0.77 -7.94
CA PHE A 98 9.01 -0.59 -6.89
C PHE A 98 8.47 -1.93 -6.38
N ALA A 99 9.22 -3.02 -6.57
CA ALA A 99 8.85 -4.31 -5.99
C ALA A 99 9.13 -4.33 -4.48
N LEU A 100 8.31 -5.06 -3.75
CA LEU A 100 8.59 -5.34 -2.34
C LEU A 100 9.84 -6.23 -2.23
N PRO A 101 10.58 -6.18 -1.10
CA PRO A 101 11.78 -6.98 -0.90
C PRO A 101 11.53 -8.48 -1.11
N LYS A 102 12.55 -9.18 -1.61
CA LYS A 102 12.48 -10.64 -1.74
C LYS A 102 12.45 -11.30 -0.35
N ARG A 103 11.78 -12.46 -0.25
CA ARG A 103 11.57 -13.21 1.01
C ARG A 103 12.86 -13.83 1.60
N ASN A 104 13.94 -13.92 0.85
CA ASN A 104 15.17 -14.59 1.26
C ASN A 104 16.09 -13.73 2.13
N GLN A 105 15.54 -12.83 2.93
CA GLN A 105 16.33 -12.05 3.88
C GLN A 105 16.67 -12.92 5.10
N LYS A 106 17.94 -12.91 5.51
CA LYS A 106 18.37 -13.46 6.79
C LYS A 106 17.94 -12.49 7.89
N PHE A 107 17.36 -13.01 8.94
CA PHE A 107 16.97 -12.23 10.13
C PHE A 107 17.89 -12.59 11.28
N ASN A 108 18.31 -11.58 12.04
CA ASN A 108 19.03 -11.75 13.30
C ASN A 108 18.05 -12.15 14.41
N GLU A 109 18.56 -12.72 15.49
CA GLU A 109 17.74 -13.25 16.58
C GLU A 109 16.83 -12.22 17.25
N GLY A 110 17.16 -10.96 17.25
CA GLY A 110 16.36 -9.86 17.82
C GLY A 110 15.43 -9.16 16.84
N ASP A 111 15.42 -9.54 15.55
CA ASP A 111 14.64 -8.88 14.52
C ASP A 111 13.14 -9.16 14.68
N TYR A 112 12.33 -8.13 14.45
CA TYR A 112 10.90 -8.25 14.52
C TYR A 112 10.20 -7.56 13.35
N VAL A 113 8.99 -7.99 13.09
CA VAL A 113 8.08 -7.31 12.17
C VAL A 113 6.83 -6.88 12.89
N ILE A 114 6.21 -5.83 12.38
CA ILE A 114 4.93 -5.36 12.86
C ILE A 114 3.89 -5.68 11.79
N VAL A 115 2.77 -6.25 12.22
CA VAL A 115 1.68 -6.67 11.34
C VAL A 115 0.40 -5.96 11.72
N ASP A 116 -0.27 -5.41 10.72
CA ASP A 116 -1.59 -4.80 10.89
C ASP A 116 -2.47 -5.05 9.66
N VAL A 117 -3.79 -4.95 9.84
CA VAL A 117 -4.77 -5.11 8.77
C VAL A 117 -5.52 -3.80 8.56
N THR A 118 -5.40 -3.26 7.37
CA THR A 118 -6.17 -2.10 6.95
C THR A 118 -7.31 -2.52 6.01
N GLU A 119 -8.43 -1.78 6.04
CA GLU A 119 -9.59 -2.02 5.19
C GLU A 119 -9.78 -0.91 4.18
N SER A 120 -9.99 -1.28 2.91
CA SER A 120 -10.35 -0.38 1.82
C SER A 120 -11.78 -0.67 1.36
N GLN A 121 -12.61 0.36 1.30
CA GLN A 121 -13.99 0.23 0.83
C GLN A 121 -14.02 -0.06 -0.67
N ILE A 122 -14.94 -0.93 -1.10
CA ILE A 122 -15.14 -1.28 -2.52
C ILE A 122 -16.60 -1.07 -2.93
N GLU A 123 -16.84 -0.99 -4.23
CA GLU A 123 -18.20 -1.07 -4.78
C GLU A 123 -18.86 -2.39 -4.41
N ARG A 124 -20.19 -2.38 -4.28
CA ARG A 124 -20.97 -3.58 -3.95
C ARG A 124 -20.70 -4.68 -4.99
N PRO A 125 -20.11 -5.81 -4.59
CA PRO A 125 -19.82 -6.91 -5.51
C PRO A 125 -21.04 -7.81 -5.71
N LYS A 126 -21.07 -8.61 -6.78
CA LYS A 126 -22.13 -9.61 -7.01
C LYS A 126 -22.25 -10.60 -5.82
N LYS A 127 -21.11 -11.11 -5.30
CA LYS A 127 -21.06 -11.98 -4.10
C LYS A 127 -20.92 -11.12 -2.84
N THR A 128 -22.01 -10.49 -2.40
CA THR A 128 -22.02 -9.48 -1.32
C THR A 128 -21.52 -10.00 0.02
N LYS A 129 -21.99 -11.18 0.47
CA LYS A 129 -21.67 -11.75 1.82
C LYS A 129 -20.18 -11.90 2.08
N LYS A 130 -19.38 -12.22 1.04
CA LYS A 130 -17.95 -12.47 1.16
C LYS A 130 -17.13 -11.21 1.51
N PHE A 131 -17.58 -10.06 1.04
CA PHE A 131 -16.85 -8.80 1.18
C PHE A 131 -17.41 -7.88 2.25
N TYR A 132 -18.51 -8.24 2.90
CA TYR A 132 -19.14 -7.41 3.91
C TYR A 132 -18.36 -7.43 5.22
N SER A 133 -17.81 -6.29 5.62
CA SER A 133 -17.17 -6.10 6.92
C SER A 133 -18.21 -5.72 7.96
N GLY A 134 -18.41 -6.58 8.96
CA GLY A 134 -19.30 -6.28 10.10
C GLY A 134 -18.81 -5.09 10.92
N LYS A 135 -17.50 -4.89 11.04
CA LYS A 135 -16.87 -3.75 11.73
C LYS A 135 -17.14 -2.42 11.02
N LYS A 136 -16.99 -2.39 9.70
CA LYS A 136 -17.16 -1.16 8.88
C LYS A 136 -18.58 -1.00 8.34
N LYS A 137 -19.43 -2.00 8.45
CA LYS A 137 -20.79 -2.04 7.87
C LYS A 137 -20.82 -1.71 6.37
N LYS A 138 -19.77 -2.09 5.65
CA LYS A 138 -19.54 -1.81 4.23
C LYS A 138 -18.85 -2.99 3.55
N HIS A 139 -18.90 -3.02 2.21
CA HIS A 139 -18.10 -3.98 1.44
C HIS A 139 -16.66 -3.49 1.36
N THR A 140 -15.72 -4.30 1.78
CA THR A 140 -14.30 -3.96 1.88
C THR A 140 -13.40 -5.06 1.33
N LEU A 141 -12.17 -4.69 1.02
CA LEU A 141 -11.01 -5.58 0.95
C LEU A 141 -10.14 -5.32 2.19
N LYS A 142 -9.67 -6.37 2.80
CA LYS A 142 -8.68 -6.33 3.87
C LYS A 142 -7.30 -6.50 3.29
N THR A 143 -6.38 -5.65 3.73
CA THR A 143 -4.97 -5.73 3.35
C THR A 143 -4.14 -5.89 4.62
N GLN A 144 -3.53 -7.06 4.78
CA GLN A 144 -2.51 -7.29 5.80
C GLN A 144 -1.20 -6.70 5.31
N VAL A 145 -0.61 -5.81 6.10
CA VAL A 145 0.67 -5.17 5.85
C VAL A 145 1.67 -5.71 6.86
N ILE A 146 2.81 -6.20 6.40
CA ILE A 146 3.94 -6.61 7.23
C ILE A 146 5.06 -5.61 7.00
N PHE A 147 5.46 -4.93 8.07
CA PHE A 147 6.50 -3.91 8.06
C PHE A 147 7.69 -4.36 8.91
N ASN A 148 8.88 -4.23 8.38
CA ASN A 148 10.13 -4.46 9.09
C ASN A 148 10.74 -3.10 9.48
N PRO A 149 10.78 -2.76 10.79
CA PRO A 149 11.30 -1.47 11.26
C PRO A 149 12.82 -1.31 11.07
N GLN A 150 13.59 -2.39 11.17
CA GLN A 150 15.04 -2.38 11.02
C GLN A 150 15.43 -2.01 9.58
N LEU A 151 14.71 -2.60 8.61
CA LEU A 151 14.89 -2.32 7.18
C LEU A 151 14.16 -1.06 6.74
N LYS A 152 13.28 -0.50 7.57
CA LYS A 152 12.36 0.60 7.24
C LYS A 152 11.51 0.31 5.98
N GLN A 153 11.07 -0.94 5.81
CA GLN A 153 10.36 -1.37 4.60
C GLN A 153 9.10 -2.18 4.89
N ILE A 154 8.09 -1.98 4.07
CA ILE A 154 6.99 -2.91 3.91
C ILE A 154 7.54 -4.13 3.18
N VAL A 155 7.51 -5.28 3.83
CA VAL A 155 8.11 -6.51 3.29
C VAL A 155 7.08 -7.46 2.68
N SER A 156 5.81 -7.34 3.05
CA SER A 156 4.73 -8.15 2.48
C SER A 156 3.38 -7.45 2.53
N ILE A 157 2.57 -7.71 1.52
CA ILE A 157 1.17 -7.29 1.43
C ILE A 157 0.32 -8.48 1.01
N GLN A 158 -0.73 -8.75 1.79
CA GLN A 158 -1.69 -9.81 1.54
C GLN A 158 -3.11 -9.23 1.48
N ILE A 159 -3.82 -9.50 0.41
CA ILE A 159 -5.15 -8.95 0.17
C ILE A 159 -6.19 -10.05 0.28
N GLU A 160 -7.20 -9.79 1.11
CA GLU A 160 -8.27 -10.73 1.38
C GLU A 160 -9.64 -10.06 1.44
N ASP A 161 -10.68 -10.89 1.47
CA ASP A 161 -12.06 -10.42 1.52
C ASP A 161 -12.40 -9.76 2.85
N GLY A 162 -13.20 -8.70 2.85
CA GLY A 162 -13.50 -7.90 4.03
C GLY A 162 -14.18 -8.64 5.18
N ARG A 163 -14.87 -9.75 4.90
CA ARG A 163 -15.50 -10.60 5.94
C ARG A 163 -14.49 -11.41 6.75
N LYS A 164 -13.30 -11.70 6.19
CA LYS A 164 -12.32 -12.54 6.89
C LYS A 164 -11.84 -11.90 8.19
N HIS A 165 -11.74 -12.70 9.25
CA HIS A 165 -11.10 -12.28 10.50
C HIS A 165 -9.58 -12.18 10.30
N ASP A 166 -8.93 -11.22 10.96
CA ASP A 166 -7.51 -10.94 10.79
C ASP A 166 -6.62 -12.16 11.12
N LEU A 167 -6.97 -12.91 12.15
CA LEU A 167 -6.31 -14.18 12.47
C LEU A 167 -6.39 -15.20 11.33
N ASN A 168 -7.53 -15.28 10.63
CA ASN A 168 -7.68 -16.19 9.50
C ASN A 168 -6.87 -15.76 8.29
N ILE A 169 -6.62 -14.46 8.13
CA ILE A 169 -5.70 -13.93 7.12
C ILE A 169 -4.27 -14.40 7.44
N ALA A 170 -3.84 -14.23 8.70
CA ALA A 170 -2.54 -14.69 9.16
C ALA A 170 -2.34 -16.21 8.98
N ARG A 171 -3.33 -17.01 9.33
CA ARG A 171 -3.28 -18.48 9.13
C ARG A 171 -3.15 -18.87 7.67
N LYS A 172 -3.89 -18.21 6.78
CA LYS A 172 -3.82 -18.46 5.35
C LYS A 172 -2.44 -18.15 4.76
N HIS A 173 -1.79 -17.11 5.29
CA HIS A 173 -0.48 -16.65 4.83
C HIS A 173 0.65 -17.00 5.82
N LEU A 174 0.45 -18.10 6.55
CA LEU A 174 1.37 -18.58 7.58
C LEU A 174 2.82 -18.68 7.10
N LYS A 175 3.05 -19.26 5.92
CA LYS A 175 4.39 -19.43 5.33
C LYS A 175 5.16 -18.13 5.18
N GLU A 176 4.45 -17.00 5.09
CA GLU A 176 5.06 -15.67 4.97
C GLU A 176 5.38 -15.06 6.34
N MET A 177 4.71 -15.53 7.39
CA MET A 177 4.86 -14.98 8.74
C MET A 177 5.85 -15.79 9.59
N ILE A 178 5.95 -17.10 9.38
CA ILE A 178 6.82 -17.97 10.19
C ILE A 178 8.32 -17.73 9.98
N ILE A 179 8.70 -17.03 8.92
CA ILE A 179 10.11 -16.70 8.64
C ILE A 179 10.67 -15.63 9.60
N TYR A 180 9.80 -14.87 10.28
CA TYR A 180 10.24 -13.79 11.18
C TYR A 180 10.44 -14.29 12.61
N PRO A 181 11.54 -13.89 13.29
CA PRO A 181 11.80 -14.27 14.68
C PRO A 181 10.71 -13.82 15.64
N TYR A 182 10.33 -12.55 15.57
CA TYR A 182 9.26 -11.96 16.39
C TYR A 182 8.24 -11.23 15.53
N ILE A 183 6.98 -11.31 15.94
CA ILE A 183 5.86 -10.64 15.28
C ILE A 183 5.11 -9.80 16.32
N ILE A 184 5.00 -8.51 16.09
CA ILE A 184 4.17 -7.60 16.88
C ILE A 184 2.85 -7.40 16.13
N ALA A 185 1.72 -7.68 16.77
CA ALA A 185 0.40 -7.56 16.15
C ALA A 185 -0.67 -7.07 17.15
N ASP A 186 -1.88 -6.82 16.65
CA ASP A 186 -3.04 -6.47 17.46
C ASP A 186 -3.63 -7.69 18.18
N LEU A 187 -4.47 -7.43 19.19
CA LEU A 187 -5.25 -8.44 19.92
C LEU A 187 -6.10 -9.34 19.01
N ALA A 188 -6.48 -8.86 17.82
CA ALA A 188 -7.15 -9.66 16.80
C ALA A 188 -6.37 -10.92 16.36
N TYR A 189 -5.05 -10.95 16.61
CA TYR A 189 -4.17 -12.08 16.35
C TYR A 189 -4.05 -13.06 17.53
N LYS A 190 -4.81 -12.85 18.61
CA LYS A 190 -4.85 -13.79 19.74
C LYS A 190 -5.19 -15.20 19.25
N GLY A 191 -4.39 -16.19 19.68
CA GLY A 191 -4.49 -17.58 19.18
C GLY A 191 -3.52 -17.90 18.03
N PHE A 192 -2.85 -16.91 17.42
CA PHE A 192 -1.81 -17.17 16.42
C PHE A 192 -0.52 -17.74 17.05
N HIS A 193 -0.29 -17.50 18.34
CA HIS A 193 0.84 -18.06 19.11
C HIS A 193 0.85 -19.59 19.14
N GLN A 194 -0.31 -20.24 18.98
CA GLN A 194 -0.39 -21.71 18.84
C GLN A 194 0.36 -22.22 17.60
N ILE A 195 0.54 -21.36 16.62
CA ILE A 195 1.23 -21.67 15.37
C ILE A 195 2.67 -21.12 15.38
N LYS A 196 2.87 -19.97 16.04
CA LYS A 196 4.15 -19.29 16.14
C LYS A 196 4.40 -18.80 17.57
N SER A 197 5.41 -19.35 18.21
CA SER A 197 5.72 -19.08 19.63
C SER A 197 6.18 -17.66 19.96
N LYS A 198 6.60 -16.87 18.96
CA LYS A 198 7.21 -15.54 19.14
C LYS A 198 6.28 -14.37 18.78
N LEU A 199 4.98 -14.52 19.04
CA LEU A 199 3.99 -13.46 18.82
C LEU A 199 3.89 -12.56 20.07
N LEU A 200 4.08 -11.25 19.87
CA LEU A 200 3.93 -10.21 20.88
C LEU A 200 2.62 -9.43 20.60
N ILE A 201 1.67 -9.56 21.51
CA ILE A 201 0.40 -8.83 21.51
C ILE A 201 0.16 -8.19 22.87
N LEU A 202 -0.73 -7.20 22.93
CA LEU A 202 -1.10 -6.55 24.18
C LEU A 202 -1.68 -7.57 25.18
N ILE A 203 -1.26 -7.47 26.43
CA ILE A 203 -1.80 -8.23 27.53
C ILE A 203 -3.17 -7.64 27.88
N LYS A 204 -4.22 -8.43 27.74
CA LYS A 204 -5.58 -8.00 28.04
C LYS A 204 -5.77 -7.87 29.56
N LYS A 205 -6.38 -6.78 29.99
CA LYS A 205 -6.80 -6.58 31.39
C LYS A 205 -7.80 -7.69 31.78
N PRO A 206 -7.58 -8.39 32.90
CA PRO A 206 -8.56 -9.31 33.46
C PRO A 206 -9.81 -8.54 33.91
N ASN A 207 -10.97 -9.22 33.95
CA ASN A 207 -12.18 -8.62 34.48
C ASN A 207 -11.98 -8.32 35.98
N ASN A 208 -12.36 -7.11 36.40
CA ASN A 208 -12.35 -6.64 37.80
C ASN A 208 -10.96 -6.54 38.47
N LEU A 209 -9.86 -6.71 37.73
CA LEU A 209 -8.50 -6.56 38.29
C LEU A 209 -7.73 -5.49 37.51
N SER A 210 -6.81 -4.79 38.20
CA SER A 210 -5.85 -3.91 37.53
C SER A 210 -4.73 -4.72 36.90
N LEU A 211 -4.18 -4.23 35.78
CA LEU A 211 -2.97 -4.84 35.22
C LEU A 211 -1.78 -4.64 36.18
N PRO A 212 -0.97 -5.69 36.42
CA PRO A 212 0.31 -5.56 37.11
C PRO A 212 1.21 -4.52 36.45
N GLN A 213 2.09 -3.86 37.22
CA GLN A 213 2.96 -2.81 36.72
C GLN A 213 3.83 -3.27 35.55
N ILE A 214 4.37 -4.48 35.63
CA ILE A 214 5.18 -5.11 34.55
C ILE A 214 4.36 -5.27 33.29
N ALA A 215 3.10 -5.72 33.39
CA ALA A 215 2.22 -5.89 32.23
C ALA A 215 1.87 -4.54 31.59
N LYS A 216 1.75 -3.46 32.37
CA LYS A 216 1.58 -2.09 31.86
C LYS A 216 2.79 -1.65 31.06
N GLN A 217 4.00 -1.88 31.57
CA GLN A 217 5.25 -1.53 30.89
C GLN A 217 5.41 -2.31 29.58
N ILE A 218 5.13 -3.61 29.57
CA ILE A 218 5.13 -4.44 28.35
C ILE A 218 4.13 -3.89 27.31
N ASN A 219 2.91 -3.58 27.75
CA ASN A 219 1.89 -3.03 26.86
C ASN A 219 2.29 -1.66 26.30
N GLN A 220 2.94 -0.82 27.11
CA GLN A 220 3.45 0.48 26.67
C GLN A 220 4.51 0.32 25.57
N GLU A 221 5.44 -0.61 25.75
CA GLU A 221 6.50 -0.87 24.76
C GLU A 221 5.93 -1.45 23.46
N ILE A 222 5.00 -2.42 23.54
CA ILE A 222 4.30 -2.97 22.37
C ILE A 222 3.53 -1.87 21.63
N SER A 223 2.80 -1.01 22.37
CA SER A 223 2.05 0.11 21.78
C SER A 223 2.97 1.09 21.07
N ARG A 224 4.09 1.48 21.71
CA ARG A 224 5.09 2.37 21.13
C ARG A 224 5.65 1.84 19.81
N ARG A 225 5.96 0.55 19.75
CA ARG A 225 6.43 -0.09 18.49
C ARG A 225 5.33 -0.14 17.43
N ARG A 226 4.07 -0.37 17.83
CA ARG A 226 2.94 -0.43 16.90
C ARG A 226 2.59 0.90 16.25
N ILE A 227 2.85 2.03 16.88
CA ILE A 227 2.65 3.37 16.27
C ILE A 227 3.32 3.45 14.89
N THR A 228 4.45 2.79 14.70
CA THR A 228 5.16 2.77 13.41
C THR A 228 4.29 2.22 12.28
N ILE A 229 3.57 1.11 12.48
CA ILE A 229 2.72 0.53 11.42
C ILE A 229 1.50 1.42 11.13
N GLU A 230 1.00 2.15 12.14
CA GLU A 230 -0.09 3.11 11.96
C GLU A 230 0.36 4.28 11.07
N HIS A 231 1.58 4.79 11.26
CA HIS A 231 2.20 5.77 10.37
C HIS A 231 2.38 5.23 8.94
N ILE A 232 2.81 3.98 8.80
CA ILE A 232 2.93 3.33 7.48
C ILE A 232 1.57 3.22 6.80
N ASN A 233 0.55 2.79 7.52
CA ASN A 233 -0.81 2.74 7.02
C ASN A 233 -1.34 4.14 6.65
N GLY A 234 -0.98 5.18 7.40
CA GLY A 234 -1.25 6.58 7.05
C GLY A 234 -0.61 6.99 5.72
N LYS A 235 0.67 6.65 5.52
CA LYS A 235 1.39 6.90 4.24
C LYS A 235 0.74 6.17 3.06
N LEU A 236 0.34 4.92 3.21
CA LEU A 236 -0.40 4.17 2.18
C LEU A 236 -1.74 4.85 1.87
N LYS A 237 -2.48 5.25 2.89
CA LYS A 237 -3.79 5.91 2.78
C LYS A 237 -3.72 7.34 2.28
N HIS A 238 -2.54 7.94 2.22
CA HIS A 238 -2.35 9.20 1.54
C HIS A 238 -2.73 9.11 0.05
N PHE A 239 -2.63 7.94 -0.54
CA PHE A 239 -3.18 7.64 -1.87
C PHE A 239 -4.67 7.32 -1.75
N ARG A 240 -5.53 8.28 -2.10
CA ARG A 240 -6.99 8.21 -1.90
C ARG A 240 -7.66 7.02 -2.57
N ILE A 241 -7.05 6.45 -3.60
CA ILE A 241 -7.54 5.21 -4.20
C ILE A 241 -7.64 4.04 -3.21
N LEU A 242 -6.88 4.08 -2.10
CA LEU A 242 -6.91 3.06 -1.04
C LEU A 242 -7.87 3.42 0.11
N THR A 243 -8.33 4.68 0.21
CA THR A 243 -9.23 5.14 1.28
C THR A 243 -10.66 5.33 0.82
N GLU A 244 -10.85 5.86 -0.37
CA GLU A 244 -12.17 6.07 -0.95
C GLU A 244 -12.76 4.76 -1.47
N ARG A 245 -14.07 4.76 -1.75
CA ARG A 245 -14.73 3.60 -2.32
C ARG A 245 -14.12 3.24 -3.66
N HIS A 246 -13.36 2.12 -3.69
CA HIS A 246 -12.64 1.67 -4.88
C HIS A 246 -13.64 1.36 -6.01
N ARG A 247 -13.56 2.14 -7.06
CA ARG A 247 -14.29 1.96 -8.33
C ARG A 247 -13.63 0.84 -9.13
N ASN A 248 -14.19 0.45 -10.25
CA ASN A 248 -13.55 -0.52 -11.16
C ASN A 248 -13.61 -2.00 -10.70
N ARG A 249 -14.64 -2.35 -9.91
CA ARG A 249 -14.95 -3.74 -9.50
C ARG A 249 -13.73 -4.54 -9.02
N ARG A 250 -12.84 -3.93 -8.25
CA ARG A 250 -11.60 -4.51 -7.68
C ARG A 250 -10.51 -4.85 -8.69
N LYS A 251 -10.74 -4.63 -10.00
CA LYS A 251 -9.69 -4.83 -11.00
C LYS A 251 -8.45 -4.00 -10.63
N ARG A 252 -7.29 -4.64 -10.74
CA ARG A 252 -5.99 -4.03 -10.47
C ARG A 252 -5.77 -3.51 -9.03
N PHE A 253 -6.68 -3.77 -8.07
CA PHE A 253 -6.47 -3.32 -6.68
C PHE A 253 -5.16 -3.83 -6.10
N GLY A 254 -4.89 -5.14 -6.23
CA GLY A 254 -3.64 -5.74 -5.74
C GLY A 254 -2.39 -5.16 -6.39
N LEU A 255 -2.42 -4.95 -7.70
CA LEU A 255 -1.33 -4.32 -8.43
C LEU A 255 -1.05 -2.90 -7.89
N ARG A 256 -2.10 -2.08 -7.75
CA ARG A 256 -2.01 -0.71 -7.24
C ARG A 256 -1.52 -0.65 -5.80
N MET A 257 -2.03 -1.55 -4.96
CA MET A 257 -1.58 -1.63 -3.56
C MET A 257 -0.09 -1.96 -3.46
N ASN A 258 0.40 -2.92 -4.25
CA ASN A 258 1.82 -3.26 -4.28
C ASN A 258 2.69 -2.13 -4.85
N LEU A 259 2.23 -1.48 -5.92
CA LEU A 259 2.93 -0.33 -6.50
C LEU A 259 3.05 0.83 -5.50
N ILE A 260 1.96 1.17 -4.83
CA ILE A 260 1.94 2.22 -3.81
C ILE A 260 2.85 1.85 -2.63
N ALA A 261 2.84 0.59 -2.19
CA ALA A 261 3.75 0.13 -1.14
C ALA A 261 5.23 0.24 -1.55
N GLY A 262 5.55 -0.09 -2.79
CA GLY A 262 6.90 0.10 -3.33
C GLY A 262 7.30 1.58 -3.39
N MET A 263 6.39 2.48 -3.77
CA MET A 263 6.63 3.93 -3.71
C MET A 263 6.84 4.41 -2.26
N VAL A 264 6.03 3.91 -1.32
CA VAL A 264 6.21 4.23 0.11
C VAL A 264 7.54 3.73 0.62
N ASN A 265 7.95 2.50 0.28
CA ASN A 265 9.27 1.98 0.64
C ASN A 265 10.40 2.88 0.11
N TRP A 266 10.30 3.31 -1.14
CA TRP A 266 11.29 4.23 -1.70
C TRP A 266 11.37 5.54 -0.88
N MET A 267 10.22 6.12 -0.51
CA MET A 267 10.14 7.34 0.30
C MET A 267 10.57 7.16 1.77
N LEU A 268 10.66 5.94 2.27
CA LEU A 268 11.14 5.65 3.63
C LEU A 268 12.66 5.47 3.68
N LEU A 269 13.28 5.12 2.53
CA LEU A 269 14.71 4.87 2.42
C LEU A 269 15.50 6.11 1.97
N ASN A 270 14.83 7.07 1.35
CA ASN A 270 15.39 8.32 0.83
C ASN A 270 14.68 9.52 1.44
#